data_e9ea3bca3afc46f13efbcfcbb3664dc0
#
_entry.id   e9ea3bca3afc46f13efbcfcbb3664dc0
#
_cell.length_a   1.000
_cell.length_b   1.000
_cell.length_c   1.000
_cell.angle_alpha   90.00
_cell.angle_beta   90.00
_cell.angle_gamma   90.00
#
_symmetry.space_group_name_H-M   'P 1'
#
loop_
_entity.id
_entity.type
_entity.pdbx_description
1 polymer ?
#
loop_
_entity_poly.entity_id
_entity_poly.type
_entity_poly.pdbx_seq_one_letter_code
_entity_poly.pdbx_strand_id
1 'polypeptide(L)' 'MSRLQILFDRTSTANVEYIGTANAGAETSEERWTIKKITYDINNKPLSIQDAVTEIPYGLVAWDDRTTLDYA' A
#
# COMPACT_ATOMS: atom_id res chain seq x y z
N MET A 1 -19.52 -1.67 -14.33
CA MET A 1 -19.05 -0.64 -13.38
C MET A 1 -17.94 -1.24 -12.52
N SER A 2 -16.77 -0.67 -12.58
CA SER A 2 -15.66 -1.17 -11.80
C SER A 2 -15.76 -0.67 -10.35
N ARG A 3 -15.43 -1.53 -9.40
CA ARG A 3 -15.35 -1.19 -8.00
C ARG A 3 -13.89 -1.24 -7.57
N LEU A 4 -13.53 -0.44 -6.57
CA LEU A 4 -12.20 -0.48 -5.98
C LEU A 4 -12.22 -1.39 -4.76
N GLN A 5 -11.14 -2.12 -4.60
CA GLN A 5 -10.82 -2.81 -3.37
C GLN A 5 -9.81 -1.96 -2.59
N ILE A 6 -9.99 -1.87 -1.28
CA ILE A 6 -9.07 -1.14 -0.42
C ILE A 6 -8.67 -2.08 0.70
N LEU A 7 -7.37 -2.31 0.84
CA LEU A 7 -6.82 -3.12 1.92
C LEU A 7 -5.97 -2.25 2.85
N PHE A 8 -6.04 -2.56 4.14
CA PHE A 8 -5.25 -1.89 5.16
C PHE A 8 -4.42 -2.93 5.90
N ASP A 9 -3.16 -2.62 6.16
CA ASP A 9 -2.29 -3.47 6.95
C ASP A 9 -1.88 -2.74 8.23
N ARG A 10 -2.13 -3.39 9.35
CA ARG A 10 -1.75 -2.92 10.69
C ARG A 10 -0.79 -3.94 11.28
N THR A 11 0.49 -3.61 11.34
CA THR A 11 1.51 -4.59 11.69
C THR A 11 1.49 -4.99 13.17
N SER A 12 1.50 -4.05 14.10
CA SER A 12 1.60 -4.38 15.52
C SER A 12 0.80 -3.46 16.43
N THR A 13 0.24 -2.38 15.91
CA THR A 13 -0.49 -1.38 16.68
C THR A 13 -1.80 -1.05 15.99
N ALA A 14 -2.55 -0.11 16.54
CA ALA A 14 -3.76 0.38 15.93
C ALA A 14 -3.51 1.21 14.66
N ASN A 15 -2.26 1.57 14.36
CA ASN A 15 -1.93 2.41 13.22
C ASN A 15 -1.82 1.62 11.92
N VAL A 16 -2.47 2.12 10.87
CA VAL A 16 -2.38 1.54 9.54
C VAL A 16 -1.02 1.89 8.94
N GLU A 17 -0.27 0.90 8.50
CA GLU A 17 1.06 1.10 7.91
C GLU A 17 1.03 1.09 6.39
N TYR A 18 0.23 0.22 5.80
CA TYR A 18 0.12 0.11 4.35
C TYR A 18 -1.33 0.19 3.91
N ILE A 19 -1.57 0.92 2.83
CA ILE A 19 -2.89 1.00 2.20
C ILE A 19 -2.73 0.58 0.75
N GLY A 20 -3.47 -0.43 0.33
CA GLY A 20 -3.49 -0.89 -1.05
C GLY A 20 -4.84 -0.65 -1.70
N THR A 21 -4.83 -0.21 -2.95
CA THR A 21 -6.03 -0.05 -3.75
C THR A 21 -5.86 -0.77 -5.08
N ALA A 22 -6.92 -1.44 -5.53
CA ALA A 22 -6.95 -2.12 -6.81
C ALA A 22 -8.39 -2.21 -7.31
N ASN A 23 -8.55 -2.59 -8.57
CA ASN A 23 -9.88 -2.86 -9.09
C ASN A 23 -10.44 -4.13 -8.47
N ALA A 24 -11.77 -4.21 -8.35
CA ALA A 24 -12.44 -5.39 -7.83
C ALA A 24 -12.05 -6.62 -8.67
N GLY A 25 -11.81 -7.73 -7.99
CA GLY A 25 -11.37 -8.96 -8.63
C GLY A 25 -9.86 -9.16 -8.68
N ALA A 26 -9.06 -8.13 -8.35
CA ALA A 26 -7.61 -8.30 -8.29
C ALA A 26 -7.24 -9.16 -7.08
N GLU A 27 -6.39 -10.15 -7.30
CA GLU A 27 -5.84 -10.96 -6.23
C GLU A 27 -4.62 -10.27 -5.63
N THR A 28 -4.32 -10.56 -4.35
CA THR A 28 -3.21 -9.92 -3.65
C THR A 28 -1.85 -10.28 -4.22
N SER A 29 -1.74 -11.39 -4.92
CA SER A 29 -0.51 -11.82 -5.60
C SER A 29 -0.31 -11.19 -6.97
N GLU A 30 -1.33 -10.51 -7.51
CA GLU A 30 -1.26 -9.88 -8.82
C GLU A 30 -0.66 -8.47 -8.73
N GLU A 31 0.12 -8.08 -9.73
CA GLU A 31 0.70 -6.74 -9.81
C GLU A 31 -0.33 -5.72 -10.31
N ARG A 32 -1.40 -5.56 -9.57
CA ARG A 32 -2.53 -4.67 -9.89
C ARG A 32 -2.81 -3.65 -8.80
N TRP A 33 -1.92 -3.52 -7.82
CA TRP A 33 -2.16 -2.71 -6.64
C TRP A 33 -1.34 -1.43 -6.64
N THR A 34 -1.97 -0.36 -6.17
CA THR A 34 -1.27 0.88 -5.79
C THR A 34 -1.14 0.84 -4.28
N ILE A 35 0.07 0.88 -3.76
CA ILE A 35 0.34 0.74 -2.33
C ILE A 35 1.00 2.00 -1.79
N LYS A 36 0.49 2.48 -0.67
CA LYS A 36 1.08 3.60 0.06
C LYS A 36 1.51 3.13 1.44
N LYS A 37 2.66 3.63 1.88
CA LYS A 37 3.18 3.38 3.22
C LYS A 37 3.02 4.64 4.05
N ILE A 38 2.47 4.49 5.26
CA ILE A 38 2.29 5.60 6.19
C ILE A 38 3.24 5.40 7.35
N THR A 39 4.04 6.43 7.68
CA THR A 39 4.89 6.42 8.86
C THR A 39 4.33 7.37 9.90
N TYR A 40 4.55 7.04 11.17
CA TYR A 40 3.98 7.75 12.30
C TYR A 40 5.09 8.20 13.25
N ASP A 41 4.82 9.29 13.99
CA ASP A 41 5.71 9.74 15.06
C ASP A 41 5.43 8.99 16.37
N ILE A 42 6.16 9.35 17.41
CA ILE A 42 6.02 8.71 18.73
C ILE A 42 4.63 8.94 19.33
N ASN A 43 3.93 9.97 18.89
CA ASN A 43 2.58 10.31 19.37
C ASN A 43 1.48 9.71 18.48
N ASN A 44 1.83 8.78 17.60
CA ASN A 44 0.91 8.13 16.67
C ASN A 44 0.27 9.10 15.66
N LYS A 45 0.97 10.17 15.31
CA LYS A 45 0.53 11.10 14.28
C LYS A 45 1.22 10.78 12.97
N PRO A 46 0.53 10.84 11.84
CA PRO A 46 1.16 10.59 10.54
C PRO A 46 2.29 11.57 10.27
N LEU A 47 3.48 11.05 9.96
CA LEU A 47 4.63 11.85 9.56
C LEU A 47 4.73 11.98 8.06
N SER A 48 4.52 10.89 7.34
CA SER A 48 4.64 10.90 5.88
C SER A 48 3.80 9.80 5.27
N ILE A 49 3.45 10.02 4.00
CA ILE A 49 2.81 9.02 3.16
C ILE A 49 3.71 8.87 1.94
N GLN A 50 4.17 7.64 1.68
CA GLN A 50 5.09 7.34 0.60
C GLN A 50 4.44 6.35 -0.36
N ASP A 51 4.75 6.51 -1.65
CA ASP A 51 4.27 5.58 -2.68
C ASP A 51 5.31 4.51 -2.95
N ALA A 52 4.85 3.31 -3.35
CA ALA A 52 5.75 2.25 -3.77
C ALA A 52 6.52 2.70 -5.02
N VAL A 53 7.83 2.47 -5.00
CA VAL A 53 8.70 2.80 -6.13
C VAL A 53 8.64 1.67 -7.13
N THR A 54 8.37 2.00 -8.40
CA THR A 54 8.31 1.04 -9.50
C THR A 54 9.30 1.44 -10.58
N GLU A 55 9.71 0.47 -11.40
CA GLU A 55 10.66 0.72 -12.49
C GLU A 55 10.07 1.62 -13.58
N ILE A 56 8.77 1.55 -13.76
CA ILE A 56 8.05 2.37 -14.74
C ILE A 56 7.10 3.31 -14.01
N PRO A 57 6.93 4.55 -14.50
CA PRO A 57 5.96 5.47 -13.91
C PRO A 57 4.56 4.84 -13.91
N TYR A 58 3.86 4.98 -12.80
CA TYR A 58 2.50 4.43 -12.62
C TYR A 58 2.42 2.91 -12.67
N GLY A 59 3.56 2.22 -12.47
CA GLY A 59 3.57 0.77 -12.37
C GLY A 59 2.77 0.31 -11.16
N LEU A 60 2.15 -0.87 -11.29
CA LEU A 60 1.41 -1.50 -10.21
C LEU A 60 2.25 -2.60 -9.59
N VAL A 61 1.95 -2.91 -8.34
CA VAL A 61 2.70 -3.90 -7.55
C VAL A 61 1.73 -4.89 -6.93
N ALA A 62 2.26 -6.00 -6.43
CA ALA A 62 1.44 -6.98 -5.72
C ALA A 62 1.32 -6.60 -4.24
N TRP A 63 0.11 -6.73 -3.70
CA TRP A 63 -0.11 -6.46 -2.27
C TRP A 63 0.75 -7.35 -1.38
N ASP A 64 0.95 -8.61 -1.78
CA ASP A 64 1.75 -9.55 -1.01
C ASP A 64 3.22 -9.14 -0.87
N ASP A 65 3.71 -8.29 -1.78
CA ASP A 65 5.10 -7.81 -1.76
C ASP A 65 5.29 -6.51 -0.98
N ARG A 66 4.25 -5.99 -0.34
CA ARG A 66 4.26 -4.65 0.26
C ARG A 66 5.39 -4.40 1.26
N THR A 67 5.84 -5.43 1.98
CA THR A 67 6.90 -5.28 2.97
C THR A 67 8.30 -5.30 2.38
N THR A 68 8.44 -5.74 1.14
CA THR A 68 9.73 -5.87 0.45
C THR A 68 9.97 -4.78 -0.58
N LEU A 69 8.97 -3.93 -0.84
CA LEU A 69 9.06 -2.85 -1.81
C LEU A 69 9.79 -1.65 -1.23
N ASP A 70 10.38 -0.84 -2.11
CA ASP A 70 10.92 0.45 -1.74
C ASP A 70 9.83 1.52 -1.82
N TYR A 71 9.88 2.49 -0.94
CA TYR A 71 8.91 3.59 -0.88
C TYR A 71 9.62 4.93 -0.89
N ALA A 72 9.00 5.90 -1.53
CA ALA A 72 9.55 7.26 -1.61
C ALA A 72 8.45 8.33 -1.57
#